data_ba9f36ca6171c87fb227a4a1b2ed3975
#
_entry.id   ba9f36ca6171c87fb227a4a1b2ed3975
#
_cell.length_a   1.000
_cell.length_b   1.000
_cell.length_c   1.000
_cell.angle_alpha   90.00
_cell.angle_beta   90.00
_cell.angle_gamma   90.00
#
_symmetry.space_group_name_H-M   'P 1'
#
loop_
_entity.id
_entity.type
_entity.pdbx_description
1 polymer ?
#
loop_
_entity_poly.entity_id
_entity_poly.type
_entity_poly.pdbx_seq_one_letter_code
_entity_poly.pdbx_strand_id
1 'polypeptide(L)'
;MTIEEIQAELNKMPAALSAAGWEQPEAQLMIPANEQILVYLRGSGGKYTFQRGDTPAECIAKAWAFIRALPDPEQAILTTYSRKLADAIDYGHENNVPAKLVDPVRRAQKAVSDALLPAPSAA
;
A
#
# COMPACT_ATOMS: atom_id res chain seq x y z
N MET A 1 -25.46 -13.76 -3.44
CA MET A 1 -24.15 -14.28 -3.77
C MET A 1 -24.02 -15.68 -3.18
N THR A 2 -23.63 -16.66 -3.98
CA THR A 2 -23.46 -18.03 -3.52
C THR A 2 -22.14 -18.22 -2.81
N ILE A 3 -21.99 -19.33 -2.07
CA ILE A 3 -20.72 -19.67 -1.39
C ILE A 3 -19.60 -19.83 -2.40
N GLU A 4 -19.89 -20.44 -3.56
CA GLU A 4 -18.92 -20.62 -4.64
C GLU A 4 -18.45 -19.28 -5.20
N GLU A 5 -19.36 -18.33 -5.37
CA GLU A 5 -19.03 -16.99 -5.85
C GLU A 5 -18.16 -16.23 -4.83
N ILE A 6 -18.50 -16.36 -3.54
CA ILE A 6 -17.72 -15.77 -2.46
C ILE A 6 -16.30 -16.33 -2.45
N GLN A 7 -16.15 -17.66 -2.52
CA GLN A 7 -14.84 -18.30 -2.56
C GLN A 7 -14.03 -17.89 -3.80
N ALA A 8 -14.68 -17.80 -4.95
CA ALA A 8 -14.02 -17.37 -6.18
C ALA A 8 -13.47 -15.96 -6.05
N GLU A 9 -14.21 -15.04 -5.46
CA GLU A 9 -13.74 -13.68 -5.23
C GLU A 9 -12.60 -13.63 -4.22
N LEU A 10 -12.72 -14.34 -3.09
CA LEU A 10 -11.66 -14.40 -2.09
C LEU A 10 -10.37 -15.00 -2.66
N ASN A 11 -10.49 -16.00 -3.52
CA ASN A 11 -9.32 -16.65 -4.12
C ASN A 11 -8.56 -15.75 -5.11
N LYS A 12 -9.20 -14.71 -5.65
CA LYS A 12 -8.56 -13.75 -6.54
C LYS A 12 -7.80 -12.65 -5.77
N MET A 13 -8.18 -12.38 -4.53
CA MET A 13 -7.63 -11.26 -3.75
C MET A 13 -6.15 -11.40 -3.43
N PRO A 14 -5.62 -12.58 -3.05
CA PRO A 14 -4.18 -12.72 -2.78
C PRO A 14 -3.31 -12.32 -3.97
N ALA A 15 -3.66 -12.71 -5.18
CA ALA A 15 -2.91 -12.34 -6.38
C ALA A 15 -2.92 -10.82 -6.60
N ALA A 16 -4.08 -10.18 -6.38
CA ALA A 16 -4.21 -8.72 -6.50
C ALA A 16 -3.40 -8.00 -5.42
N LEU A 17 -3.40 -8.49 -4.18
CA LEU A 17 -2.60 -7.94 -3.09
C LEU A 17 -1.10 -8.12 -3.37
N SER A 18 -0.70 -9.27 -3.89
CA SER A 18 0.68 -9.53 -4.29
C SER A 18 1.12 -8.56 -5.38
N ALA A 19 0.26 -8.29 -6.37
CA ALA A 19 0.53 -7.31 -7.42
C ALA A 19 0.67 -5.89 -6.85
N ALA A 20 0.02 -5.60 -5.72
CA ALA A 20 0.14 -4.33 -5.00
C ALA A 20 1.33 -4.28 -4.03
N GLY A 21 2.16 -5.32 -4.00
CA GLY A 21 3.38 -5.35 -3.21
C GLY A 21 3.26 -6.02 -1.84
N TRP A 22 2.12 -6.60 -1.52
CA TRP A 22 1.97 -7.36 -0.28
C TRP A 22 2.63 -8.73 -0.40
N GLU A 23 3.38 -9.12 0.62
CA GLU A 23 4.03 -10.43 0.67
C GLU A 23 3.18 -11.41 1.46
N GLN A 24 3.09 -12.65 0.98
CA GLN A 24 2.31 -13.73 1.59
C GLN A 24 0.88 -13.29 1.91
N PRO A 25 0.14 -12.72 0.94
CA PRO A 25 -1.19 -12.21 1.21
C PRO A 25 -2.21 -13.31 1.44
N GLU A 26 -3.16 -13.05 2.32
CA GLU A 26 -4.30 -13.93 2.59
C GLU A 26 -5.59 -13.12 2.60
N ALA A 27 -6.68 -13.76 2.21
CA ALA A 27 -8.02 -13.18 2.25
C ALA A 27 -8.98 -14.18 2.87
N GLN A 28 -9.75 -13.75 3.87
CA GLN A 28 -10.70 -14.59 4.58
C GLN A 28 -12.00 -13.85 4.82
N LEU A 29 -13.13 -14.55 4.67
CA LEU A 29 -14.42 -14.05 5.12
C LEU A 29 -14.63 -14.57 6.54
N MET A 30 -14.95 -13.66 7.47
CA MET A 30 -15.19 -14.00 8.88
C MET A 30 -16.60 -13.58 9.28
N ILE A 31 -17.25 -14.43 10.05
CA ILE A 31 -18.59 -14.18 10.58
C ILE A 31 -18.52 -14.20 12.10
N PRO A 32 -18.16 -13.06 12.74
CA PRO A 32 -18.09 -12.99 14.20
C PRO A 32 -19.48 -13.12 14.84
N ALA A 33 -19.54 -13.67 16.07
CA ALA A 33 -20.80 -14.00 16.72
C ALA A 33 -21.71 -12.80 17.02
N ASN A 34 -21.16 -11.63 17.30
CA ASN A 34 -21.94 -10.45 17.70
C ASN A 34 -21.50 -9.19 16.95
N GLU A 35 -20.91 -9.36 15.77
CA GLU A 35 -20.39 -8.26 14.97
C GLU A 35 -20.79 -8.44 13.51
N GLN A 36 -20.58 -7.41 12.72
CA GLN A 36 -20.80 -7.49 11.28
C GLN A 36 -19.85 -8.50 10.62
N ILE A 37 -20.31 -9.11 9.54
CA ILE A 37 -19.48 -9.92 8.65
C ILE A 37 -18.31 -9.05 8.17
N LEU A 38 -17.15 -9.65 8.01
CA LEU A 38 -16.00 -8.92 7.51
C LEU A 38 -15.16 -9.77 6.56
N VAL A 39 -14.45 -9.10 5.68
CA VAL A 39 -13.33 -9.68 4.93
C VAL A 39 -12.05 -9.21 5.60
N TYR A 40 -11.22 -10.16 5.98
CA TYR A 40 -9.91 -9.91 6.57
C TYR A 40 -8.85 -10.13 5.50
N LEU A 41 -8.09 -9.07 5.21
CA LEU A 41 -6.96 -9.13 4.29
C LEU A 41 -5.70 -8.97 5.12
N ARG A 42 -4.73 -9.85 4.92
CA ARG A 42 -3.49 -9.85 5.68
C ARG A 42 -2.30 -10.10 4.78
N GLY A 43 -1.18 -9.45 5.07
CA GLY A 43 0.11 -9.72 4.45
C GLY A 43 1.22 -9.67 5.49
N SER A 44 2.44 -10.06 5.10
CA SER A 44 3.62 -9.98 5.97
C SER A 44 3.93 -8.54 6.34
N GLY A 45 4.65 -8.36 7.46
CA GLY A 45 5.08 -7.03 7.89
C GLY A 45 3.98 -6.21 8.58
N GLY A 46 2.97 -6.87 9.15
CA GLY A 46 1.91 -6.19 9.87
C GLY A 46 0.86 -5.51 9.01
N LYS A 47 0.85 -5.77 7.72
CA LYS A 47 -0.17 -5.23 6.82
C LYS A 47 -1.47 -6.00 6.97
N TYR A 48 -2.57 -5.30 7.24
CA TYR A 48 -3.88 -5.90 7.32
C TYR A 48 -4.98 -4.86 7.21
N THR A 49 -6.18 -5.32 6.90
CA THR A 49 -7.39 -4.51 6.97
C THR A 49 -8.60 -5.40 7.22
N PHE A 50 -9.61 -4.83 7.87
CA PHE A 50 -10.93 -5.45 8.06
C PHE A 50 -11.94 -4.62 7.27
N GLN A 51 -12.62 -5.26 6.33
CA GLN A 51 -13.69 -4.60 5.57
C GLN A 51 -15.03 -5.19 6.00
N ARG A 52 -15.81 -4.42 6.75
CA ARG A 52 -17.05 -4.84 7.37
C ARG A 52 -18.28 -4.48 6.53
N GLY A 53 -19.32 -5.27 6.65
CA GLY A 53 -20.58 -5.01 5.99
C GLY A 53 -21.68 -5.89 6.53
N ASP A 54 -22.91 -5.67 6.06
CA ASP A 54 -24.07 -6.42 6.49
C ASP A 54 -24.27 -7.71 5.68
N THR A 55 -23.66 -7.79 4.51
CA THR A 55 -23.71 -8.95 3.63
C THR A 55 -22.31 -9.31 3.13
N PRO A 56 -22.08 -10.60 2.76
CA PRO A 56 -20.81 -10.98 2.13
C PRO A 56 -20.49 -10.17 0.87
N ALA A 57 -21.50 -9.89 0.03
CA ALA A 57 -21.32 -9.12 -1.19
C ALA A 57 -20.79 -7.71 -0.89
N GLU A 58 -21.32 -7.05 0.15
CA GLU A 58 -20.88 -5.74 0.57
C GLU A 58 -19.44 -5.76 1.08
N CYS A 59 -19.11 -6.75 1.91
CA CYS A 59 -17.74 -6.91 2.42
C CYS A 59 -16.73 -7.13 1.29
N ILE A 60 -17.07 -7.97 0.32
CA ILE A 60 -16.22 -8.26 -0.83
C ILE A 60 -16.03 -7.01 -1.70
N ALA A 61 -17.11 -6.25 -1.94
CA ALA A 61 -17.02 -5.00 -2.68
C ALA A 61 -16.09 -3.99 -2.00
N LYS A 62 -16.20 -3.86 -0.68
CA LYS A 62 -15.32 -2.99 0.10
C LYS A 62 -13.88 -3.47 0.08
N ALA A 63 -13.65 -4.78 0.15
CA ALA A 63 -12.30 -5.36 0.06
C ALA A 63 -11.66 -5.06 -1.29
N TRP A 64 -12.38 -5.21 -2.39
CA TRP A 64 -11.89 -4.86 -3.72
C TRP A 64 -11.62 -3.36 -3.85
N ALA A 65 -12.49 -2.51 -3.29
CA ALA A 65 -12.25 -1.06 -3.29
C ALA A 65 -10.96 -0.72 -2.55
N PHE A 66 -10.69 -1.36 -1.40
CA PHE A 66 -9.45 -1.20 -0.66
C PHE A 66 -8.24 -1.62 -1.50
N ILE A 67 -8.30 -2.79 -2.14
CA ILE A 67 -7.19 -3.30 -2.97
C ILE A 67 -6.91 -2.35 -4.13
N ARG A 68 -7.94 -1.85 -4.80
CA ARG A 68 -7.79 -0.92 -5.94
C ARG A 68 -7.24 0.43 -5.52
N ALA A 69 -7.43 0.83 -4.26
CA ALA A 69 -6.91 2.08 -3.73
C ALA A 69 -5.48 1.97 -3.21
N LEU A 70 -4.90 0.77 -3.16
CA LEU A 70 -3.52 0.58 -2.72
C LEU A 70 -2.56 1.28 -3.69
N PRO A 71 -1.50 1.92 -3.16
CA PRO A 71 -0.51 2.57 -4.01
C PRO A 71 0.19 1.56 -4.91
N ASP A 72 0.60 2.01 -6.08
CA ASP A 72 1.47 1.24 -6.96
C ASP A 72 2.73 0.85 -6.17
N PRO A 73 3.18 -0.44 -6.21
CA PRO A 73 4.38 -0.87 -5.49
C PRO A 73 5.63 -0.05 -5.85
N GLU A 74 5.81 0.31 -7.10
CA GLU A 74 6.92 1.15 -7.54
C GLU A 74 6.84 2.52 -6.88
N GLN A 75 5.66 3.14 -6.86
CA GLN A 75 5.44 4.43 -6.20
C GLN A 75 5.68 4.35 -4.70
N ALA A 76 5.29 3.25 -4.05
CA ALA A 76 5.52 3.05 -2.63
C ALA A 76 7.02 2.94 -2.32
N ILE A 77 7.77 2.24 -3.15
CA ILE A 77 9.23 2.11 -3.02
C ILE A 77 9.89 3.49 -3.20
N LEU A 78 9.49 4.23 -4.22
CA LEU A 78 10.05 5.56 -4.49
C LEU A 78 9.71 6.54 -3.37
N THR A 79 8.52 6.47 -2.79
CA THR A 79 8.12 7.30 -1.65
C THR A 79 9.02 7.02 -0.45
N THR A 80 9.29 5.75 -0.15
CA THR A 80 10.18 5.36 0.95
C THR A 80 11.60 5.81 0.67
N TYR A 81 12.07 5.64 -0.57
CA TYR A 81 13.41 6.05 -0.98
C TYR A 81 13.60 7.56 -0.84
N SER A 82 12.62 8.35 -1.31
CA SER A 82 12.62 9.80 -1.15
C SER A 82 12.74 10.23 0.31
N ARG A 83 11.97 9.58 1.19
CA ARG A 83 12.02 9.87 2.64
C ARG A 83 13.37 9.55 3.24
N LYS A 84 13.97 8.41 2.87
CA LYS A 84 15.31 8.05 3.37
C LYS A 84 16.37 9.03 2.90
N LEU A 85 16.27 9.54 1.69
CA LEU A 85 17.18 10.58 1.20
C LEU A 85 16.98 11.88 1.97
N ALA A 86 15.76 12.28 2.26
CA ALA A 86 15.48 13.46 3.08
C ALA A 86 16.08 13.32 4.49
N ASP A 87 15.92 12.15 5.10
CA ASP A 87 16.49 11.85 6.41
C ASP A 87 18.03 11.94 6.37
N ALA A 88 18.65 11.47 5.29
CA ALA A 88 20.09 11.56 5.11
C ALA A 88 20.58 13.01 5.00
N ILE A 89 19.80 13.87 4.33
CA ILE A 89 20.08 15.31 4.24
C ILE A 89 20.04 15.94 5.63
N ASP A 90 19.01 15.64 6.41
CA ASP A 90 18.85 16.16 7.77
C ASP A 90 19.99 15.68 8.68
N TYR A 91 20.34 14.41 8.59
CA TYR A 91 21.48 13.84 9.32
C TYR A 91 22.77 14.57 8.95
N GLY A 92 22.96 14.85 7.65
CA GLY A 92 24.15 15.58 7.18
C GLY A 92 24.25 16.98 7.78
N HIS A 93 23.12 17.71 7.85
CA HIS A 93 23.09 19.04 8.46
C HIS A 93 23.35 18.98 9.97
N GLU A 94 22.73 18.03 10.66
CA GLU A 94 22.91 17.87 12.11
C GLU A 94 24.32 17.48 12.50
N ASN A 95 25.05 16.80 11.62
CA ASN A 95 26.40 16.30 11.89
C ASN A 95 27.49 17.05 11.12
N ASN A 96 27.15 18.21 10.55
CA ASN A 96 28.08 19.08 9.84
C ASN A 96 28.83 18.39 8.70
N VAL A 97 28.16 17.51 7.97
CA VAL A 97 28.72 16.89 6.77
C VAL A 97 28.97 17.97 5.71
N PRO A 98 30.14 17.99 5.04
CA PRO A 98 30.42 19.00 4.03
C PRO A 98 29.37 19.08 2.94
N ALA A 99 29.02 20.30 2.52
CA ALA A 99 28.01 20.54 1.50
C ALA A 99 28.26 19.75 0.21
N LYS A 100 29.53 19.61 -0.19
CA LYS A 100 29.90 18.84 -1.38
C LYS A 100 29.48 17.38 -1.34
N LEU A 101 29.23 16.83 -0.13
CA LEU A 101 28.76 15.46 0.05
C LEU A 101 27.25 15.40 0.25
N VAL A 102 26.61 16.48 0.73
CA VAL A 102 25.17 16.57 0.93
C VAL A 102 24.46 16.95 -0.37
N ASP A 103 25.04 17.81 -1.18
CA ASP A 103 24.41 18.29 -2.41
C ASP A 103 24.03 17.19 -3.41
N PRO A 104 24.86 16.15 -3.64
CA PRO A 104 24.45 15.03 -4.49
C PRO A 104 23.23 14.29 -3.95
N VAL A 105 23.12 14.12 -2.64
CA VAL A 105 21.97 13.48 -1.98
C VAL A 105 20.73 14.34 -2.18
N ARG A 106 20.85 15.67 -2.03
CA ARG A 106 19.76 16.61 -2.24
C ARG A 106 19.25 16.56 -3.70
N ARG A 107 20.16 16.50 -4.67
CA ARG A 107 19.78 16.36 -6.08
C ARG A 107 19.06 15.04 -6.34
N ALA A 108 19.53 13.95 -5.75
CA ALA A 108 18.90 12.64 -5.86
C ALA A 108 17.48 12.66 -5.28
N GLN A 109 17.31 13.25 -4.10
CA GLN A 109 16.02 13.36 -3.44
C GLN A 109 15.03 14.17 -4.28
N LYS A 110 15.48 15.27 -4.87
CA LYS A 110 14.65 16.07 -5.77
C LYS A 110 14.21 15.27 -7.00
N ALA A 111 15.14 14.53 -7.63
CA ALA A 111 14.83 13.72 -8.80
C ALA A 111 13.78 12.65 -8.48
N VAL A 112 13.88 12.00 -7.32
CA VAL A 112 12.90 11.00 -6.89
C VAL A 112 11.55 11.65 -6.61
N SER A 113 11.55 12.80 -5.93
CA SER A 113 10.31 13.55 -5.65
C SER A 113 9.61 14.00 -6.93
N ASP A 114 10.37 14.46 -7.93
CA ASP A 114 9.81 14.85 -9.22
C ASP A 114 9.20 13.64 -9.96
N ALA A 115 9.80 12.46 -9.81
CA ALA A 115 9.27 11.23 -10.40
C ALA A 115 7.97 10.76 -9.73
N LEU A 116 7.76 11.14 -8.46
CA LEU A 116 6.55 10.81 -7.72
C LEU A 116 5.38 11.76 -8.01
N LEU A 117 5.66 12.97 -8.48
CA LEU A 117 4.60 13.92 -8.80
C LEU A 117 3.79 13.37 -9.97
N PRO A 118 2.45 13.37 -9.86
CA PRO A 118 1.64 13.02 -11.01
C PRO A 118 1.97 13.97 -12.15
N ALA A 119 2.11 13.43 -13.35
CA ALA A 119 2.26 14.27 -14.54
C ALA A 119 1.15 15.33 -14.49
N PRO A 120 1.48 16.63 -14.72
CA PRO A 120 0.45 17.64 -14.75
C PRO A 120 -0.64 17.17 -15.70
N SER A 121 -1.85 17.02 -15.18
CA SER A 121 -2.95 16.64 -16.03
C SER A 121 -3.04 17.67 -17.13
N ALA A 122 -2.97 17.22 -18.37
CA ALA A 122 -3.16 18.08 -19.53
C ALA A 122 -4.62 18.50 -19.55
N ALA A 123 -4.98 19.36 -18.65
CA ALA A 123 -6.29 19.94 -18.65
C ALA A 123 -6.17 21.33 -19.24
#